data_01ba53e14021083984bb23b12d5e898f
#
_entry.id   01ba53e14021083984bb23b12d5e898f
#
_cell.length_a   1.000
_cell.length_b   1.000
_cell.length_c   1.000
_cell.angle_alpha   90.00
_cell.angle_beta   90.00
_cell.angle_gamma   90.00
#
_symmetry.space_group_name_H-M   'P 1'
#
loop_
_entity.id
_entity.type
_entity.pdbx_description
1 polymer ?
#
loop_
_entity_poly.entity_id
_entity_poly.type
_entity_poly.pdbx_seq_one_letter_code
_entity_poly.pdbx_strand_id
1 'polypeptide(L)'
;MIRLENVSKMYGNETPAVRDASFDIAKGEFVFLVGPSGSGKSTLLRLINRQERPERGNVWVAGKNINEMANTQIPFLRRGMGNVFQDYKLLPNKTVFENVAFALEVIGKPKHVIGQQVPDNVI
;
A
#
# COMPACT_ATOMS: atom_id res chain seq x y z
N MET A 1 -9.76 -1.98 10.79
CA MET A 1 -9.52 -1.74 9.34
C MET A 1 -8.34 -2.53 8.82
N ILE A 2 -7.21 -2.48 9.49
CA ILE A 2 -6.03 -3.30 9.17
C ILE A 2 -5.70 -4.16 10.37
N ARG A 3 -5.47 -5.45 10.14
CA ARG A 3 -5.13 -6.38 11.20
C ARG A 3 -4.05 -7.34 10.74
N LEU A 4 -2.98 -7.46 11.52
CA LEU A 4 -1.95 -8.47 11.34
C LEU A 4 -2.05 -9.49 12.47
N GLU A 5 -1.99 -10.77 12.12
CA GLU A 5 -2.05 -11.87 13.07
C GLU A 5 -0.84 -12.77 12.89
N ASN A 6 0.10 -12.70 13.83
CA ASN A 6 1.30 -13.55 13.89
C ASN A 6 2.06 -13.58 12.56
N VAL A 7 2.25 -12.40 11.97
CA VAL A 7 2.85 -12.27 10.63
C VAL A 7 4.37 -12.32 10.72
N SER A 8 4.97 -13.16 9.90
CA SER A 8 6.42 -13.26 9.75
C SER A 8 6.80 -13.22 8.28
N LYS A 9 7.83 -12.45 7.96
CA LYS A 9 8.37 -12.33 6.61
C LYS A 9 9.88 -12.49 6.63
N MET A 10 10.38 -13.38 5.79
CA MET A 10 11.80 -13.66 5.65
C MET A 10 12.27 -13.40 4.23
N TYR A 11 13.49 -12.89 4.12
CA TYR A 11 14.19 -12.76 2.85
C TYR A 11 15.42 -13.66 2.91
N GLY A 12 15.40 -14.75 2.13
CA GLY A 12 16.44 -15.77 2.23
C GLY A 12 16.27 -16.64 3.47
N ASN A 13 17.38 -17.22 3.95
CA ASN A 13 17.37 -18.17 5.07
C ASN A 13 17.94 -17.59 6.37
N GLU A 14 18.09 -16.27 6.44
CA GLU A 14 18.72 -15.61 7.56
C GLU A 14 17.71 -14.97 8.51
N THR A 15 17.98 -13.74 8.93
CA THR A 15 17.16 -13.03 9.90
C THR A 15 15.83 -12.61 9.29
N PRO A 16 14.69 -12.88 9.96
CA PRO A 16 13.40 -12.42 9.46
C PRO A 16 13.32 -10.89 9.45
N ALA A 17 12.76 -10.34 8.37
CA ALA A 17 12.50 -8.90 8.27
C ALA A 17 11.36 -8.48 9.21
N VAL A 18 10.37 -9.37 9.39
CA VAL A 18 9.27 -9.22 10.34
C VAL A 18 9.09 -10.54 11.06
N ARG A 19 8.96 -10.50 12.39
CA ARG A 19 8.79 -11.70 13.21
C ARG A 19 7.56 -11.55 14.11
N ASP A 20 6.61 -12.47 13.95
CA ASP A 20 5.42 -12.59 14.78
C ASP A 20 4.70 -11.27 15.07
N ALA A 21 4.57 -10.42 14.04
CA ALA A 21 3.90 -9.14 14.20
C ALA A 21 2.39 -9.31 14.30
N SER A 22 1.82 -8.75 15.36
CA SER A 22 0.38 -8.75 15.59
C SER A 22 -0.06 -7.38 16.05
N PHE A 23 -0.98 -6.75 15.32
CA PHE A 23 -1.58 -5.48 15.72
C PHE A 23 -2.86 -5.22 14.94
N ASP A 24 -3.67 -4.30 15.47
CA ASP A 24 -4.89 -3.84 14.85
C ASP A 24 -4.84 -2.33 14.65
N ILE A 25 -5.32 -1.87 13.51
CA ILE A 25 -5.56 -0.45 13.26
C ILE A 25 -7.03 -0.26 12.97
N ALA A 26 -7.70 0.48 13.85
CA ALA A 26 -9.13 0.74 13.74
C ALA A 26 -9.41 1.76 12.63
N LYS A 27 -10.66 1.76 12.14
CA LYS A 27 -11.12 2.75 11.18
C LYS A 27 -10.99 4.16 11.77
N GLY A 28 -10.42 5.08 11.01
CA GLY A 28 -10.21 6.46 11.45
C GLY A 28 -9.01 6.68 12.36
N GLU A 29 -8.25 5.63 12.66
CA GLU A 29 -7.06 5.72 13.50
C GLU A 29 -5.86 6.19 12.70
N PHE A 30 -5.04 7.06 13.29
CA PHE A 30 -3.77 7.51 12.74
C PHE A 30 -2.63 6.84 13.51
N VAL A 31 -1.78 6.10 12.83
CA VAL A 31 -0.72 5.29 13.45
C VAL A 31 0.64 5.66 12.88
N PHE A 32 1.61 5.88 13.78
CA PHE A 32 3.02 6.02 13.40
C PHE A 32 3.72 4.67 13.52
N LEU A 33 4.44 4.30 12.48
CA LEU A 33 5.33 3.14 12.48
C LEU A 33 6.77 3.64 12.57
N VAL A 34 7.38 3.46 13.74
CA VAL A 34 8.71 4.02 14.03
C VAL A 34 9.73 2.90 14.27
N GLY A 35 10.97 3.19 13.92
CA GLY A 35 12.09 2.27 14.12
C GLY A 35 13.27 2.67 13.26
N PRO A 36 14.47 2.14 13.58
CA PRO A 36 15.66 2.41 12.78
C PRO A 36 15.56 1.80 11.38
N SER A 37 16.43 2.25 10.48
CA SER A 37 16.57 1.65 9.17
C SER A 37 16.86 0.15 9.29
N GLY A 38 16.18 -0.67 8.46
CA GLY A 38 16.31 -2.12 8.52
C GLY A 38 15.47 -2.81 9.56
N SER A 39 14.58 -2.10 10.27
CA SER A 39 13.71 -2.69 11.29
C SER A 39 12.44 -3.37 10.75
N GLY A 40 12.23 -3.36 9.42
CA GLY A 40 11.11 -4.03 8.79
C GLY A 40 9.90 -3.15 8.47
N LYS A 41 10.01 -1.83 8.63
CA LYS A 41 8.90 -0.89 8.36
C LYS A 41 8.39 -0.98 6.92
N SER A 42 9.30 -0.92 5.96
CA SER A 42 8.94 -1.02 4.53
C SER A 42 8.35 -2.37 4.20
N THR A 43 8.83 -3.43 4.82
CA THR A 43 8.30 -4.79 4.65
C THR A 43 6.85 -4.87 5.12
N LEU A 44 6.53 -4.30 6.28
CA LEU A 44 5.15 -4.26 6.77
C LEU A 44 4.21 -3.57 5.77
N LEU A 45 4.62 -2.44 5.21
CA LEU A 45 3.82 -1.73 4.21
C LEU A 45 3.61 -2.56 2.94
N ARG A 46 4.63 -3.29 2.49
CA ARG A 46 4.53 -4.19 1.34
C ARG A 46 3.61 -5.37 1.59
N LEU A 47 3.56 -5.86 2.81
CA LEU A 47 2.61 -6.92 3.20
C LEU A 47 1.17 -6.40 3.20
N ILE A 48 0.95 -5.19 3.68
CA ILE A 48 -0.39 -4.57 3.76
C ILE A 48 -0.96 -4.30 2.36
N ASN A 49 -0.16 -3.87 1.42
CA ASN A 49 -0.62 -3.62 0.04
C ASN A 49 -0.44 -4.82 -0.90
N ARG A 50 -0.05 -5.94 -0.35
CA ARG A 50 0.09 -7.20 -1.08
C ARG A 50 1.15 -7.15 -2.20
N GLN A 51 2.20 -6.34 -2.04
CA GLN A 51 3.40 -6.45 -2.88
C GLN A 51 4.19 -7.71 -2.55
N GLU A 52 4.06 -8.17 -1.31
CA GLU A 52 4.67 -9.41 -0.83
C GLU A 52 3.69 -10.18 0.04
N ARG A 53 3.93 -11.48 0.17
CA ARG A 53 3.18 -12.37 1.05
C ARG A 53 4.03 -12.78 2.24
N PRO A 54 3.45 -12.90 3.45
CA PRO A 54 4.19 -13.42 4.59
C PRO A 54 4.39 -14.93 4.47
N GLU A 55 5.43 -15.45 5.11
CA GLU A 55 5.63 -16.89 5.28
C GLU A 55 4.67 -17.46 6.31
N ARG A 56 4.27 -16.66 7.29
CA ARG A 56 3.33 -17.05 8.35
C ARG A 56 2.39 -15.92 8.67
N GLY A 57 1.22 -16.28 9.17
CA GLY A 57 0.24 -15.34 9.66
C GLY A 57 -0.71 -14.83 8.59
N ASN A 58 -1.59 -13.96 9.00
CA ASN A 58 -2.64 -13.41 8.15
C ASN A 58 -2.62 -11.89 8.21
N VAL A 59 -2.91 -11.28 7.06
CA VAL A 59 -3.07 -9.83 6.94
C VAL A 59 -4.50 -9.56 6.49
N TRP A 60 -5.23 -8.79 7.29
CA TRP A 60 -6.62 -8.43 7.04
C TRP A 60 -6.70 -6.95 6.72
N VAL A 61 -7.37 -6.62 5.63
CA VAL A 61 -7.63 -5.23 5.23
C VAL A 61 -9.10 -5.10 4.90
N ALA A 62 -9.79 -4.17 5.56
CA ALA A 62 -11.22 -3.93 5.37
C ALA A 62 -12.07 -5.21 5.47
N GLY A 63 -11.73 -6.08 6.44
CA GLY A 63 -12.44 -7.33 6.69
C GLY A 63 -12.09 -8.48 5.75
N LYS A 64 -11.12 -8.31 4.85
CA LYS A 64 -10.72 -9.36 3.90
C LYS A 64 -9.31 -9.84 4.20
N ASN A 65 -9.13 -11.17 4.19
CA ASN A 65 -7.80 -11.76 4.29
C ASN A 65 -7.11 -11.63 2.93
N ILE A 66 -6.17 -10.67 2.84
CA ILE A 66 -5.54 -10.34 1.56
C ILE A 66 -4.56 -11.40 1.07
N ASN A 67 -4.09 -12.29 1.94
CA ASN A 67 -3.21 -13.38 1.54
C ASN A 67 -3.95 -14.42 0.68
N GLU A 68 -5.25 -14.54 0.86
CA GLU A 68 -6.09 -15.49 0.13
C GLU A 68 -6.70 -14.88 -1.14
N MET A 69 -6.50 -13.59 -1.39
CA MET A 69 -7.05 -12.92 -2.56
C MET A 69 -6.37 -13.42 -3.84
N ALA A 70 -7.18 -13.67 -4.87
CA ALA A 70 -6.67 -13.96 -6.21
C ALA A 70 -5.92 -12.76 -6.79
N ASN A 71 -4.92 -13.00 -7.63
CA ASN A 71 -4.14 -11.93 -8.24
C ASN A 71 -4.99 -10.94 -9.04
N THR A 72 -6.10 -11.40 -9.60
CA THR A 72 -7.05 -10.56 -10.34
C THR A 72 -7.78 -9.55 -9.45
N GLN A 73 -7.86 -9.80 -8.15
CA GLN A 73 -8.53 -8.93 -7.18
C GLN A 73 -7.59 -7.90 -6.56
N ILE A 74 -6.28 -8.09 -6.66
CA ILE A 74 -5.29 -7.21 -6.04
C ILE A 74 -5.37 -5.76 -6.55
N PRO A 75 -5.54 -5.48 -7.84
CA PRO A 75 -5.73 -4.09 -8.30
C PRO A 75 -6.89 -3.38 -7.62
N PHE A 76 -7.98 -4.07 -7.34
CA PHE A 76 -9.14 -3.51 -6.65
C PHE A 76 -8.84 -3.19 -5.19
N LEU A 77 -8.09 -4.06 -4.51
CA LEU A 77 -7.60 -3.79 -3.16
C LEU A 77 -6.76 -2.50 -3.13
N ARG A 78 -5.81 -2.38 -4.04
CA ARG A 78 -4.88 -1.26 -4.09
C ARG A 78 -5.55 0.07 -4.46
N ARG A 79 -6.66 0.05 -5.19
CA ARG A 79 -7.46 1.26 -5.48
C ARG A 79 -8.04 1.90 -4.23
N GLY A 80 -8.24 1.13 -3.18
CA GLY A 80 -8.70 1.62 -1.88
C GLY A 80 -7.58 2.15 -0.99
N MET A 81 -6.33 2.14 -1.47
CA MET A 81 -5.17 2.55 -0.70
C MET A 81 -4.41 3.67 -1.40
N GLY A 82 -4.07 4.71 -0.67
CA GLY A 82 -3.13 5.72 -1.15
C GLY A 82 -1.74 5.43 -0.60
N ASN A 83 -0.73 5.47 -1.45
CA ASN A 83 0.67 5.28 -1.05
C ASN A 83 1.49 6.51 -1.38
N VAL A 84 2.32 6.94 -0.43
CA VAL A 84 3.36 7.94 -0.66
C VAL A 84 4.70 7.21 -0.53
N PHE A 85 5.40 7.09 -1.65
CA PHE A 85 6.65 6.34 -1.71
C PHE A 85 7.83 7.17 -1.24
N GLN A 86 8.83 6.52 -0.67
CA GLN A 86 10.05 7.17 -0.21
C GLN A 86 10.82 7.82 -1.36
N ASP A 87 10.80 7.24 -2.55
CA ASP A 87 11.44 7.75 -3.76
C ASP A 87 10.49 8.59 -4.64
N TYR A 88 9.34 8.98 -4.08
CA TYR A 88 8.28 9.79 -4.68
C TYR A 88 7.58 9.15 -5.89
N LYS A 89 8.19 8.26 -6.64
CA LYS A 89 7.60 7.62 -7.85
C LYS A 89 7.01 8.63 -8.84
N LEU A 90 7.69 9.76 -9.03
CA LEU A 90 7.23 10.79 -9.95
C LEU A 90 7.59 10.45 -11.40
N LEU A 91 6.71 10.84 -12.33
CA LEU A 91 6.97 10.76 -13.75
C LEU A 91 7.77 12.01 -14.17
N PRO A 92 9.08 11.89 -14.50
CA PRO A 92 9.95 13.05 -14.63
C PRO A 92 9.64 13.95 -15.83
N ASN A 93 9.00 13.38 -16.86
CA ASN A 93 8.66 14.10 -18.09
C ASN A 93 7.21 14.61 -18.11
N LYS A 94 6.55 14.64 -16.95
CA LYS A 94 5.15 15.04 -16.83
C LYS A 94 5.00 16.18 -15.85
N THR A 95 3.96 16.99 -16.06
CA THR A 95 3.61 18.09 -15.16
C THR A 95 3.10 17.56 -13.82
N VAL A 96 2.96 18.46 -12.84
CA VAL A 96 2.35 18.13 -11.55
C VAL A 96 0.92 17.61 -11.74
N PHE A 97 0.13 18.31 -12.56
CA PHE A 97 -1.22 17.87 -12.89
C PHE A 97 -1.25 16.46 -13.49
N GLU A 98 -0.38 16.20 -14.46
CA GLU A 98 -0.29 14.88 -15.11
C GLU A 98 0.14 13.78 -14.14
N ASN A 99 1.05 14.07 -13.21
CA ASN A 99 1.44 13.11 -12.16
C ASN A 99 0.26 12.76 -11.24
N VAL A 100 -0.51 13.76 -10.82
CA VAL A 100 -1.70 13.53 -9.97
C VAL A 100 -2.79 12.82 -10.77
N ALA A 101 -3.02 13.20 -12.02
CA ALA A 101 -4.05 12.63 -12.87
C ALA A 101 -3.74 11.17 -13.29
N PHE A 102 -2.49 10.76 -13.29
CA PHE A 102 -2.05 9.46 -13.78
C PHE A 102 -2.79 8.29 -13.13
N ALA A 103 -3.01 8.35 -11.82
CA ALA A 103 -3.74 7.30 -11.10
C ALA A 103 -5.17 7.12 -11.63
N LEU A 104 -5.82 8.21 -11.99
CA LEU A 104 -7.18 8.18 -12.54
C LEU A 104 -7.18 7.66 -13.98
N GLU A 105 -6.16 7.99 -14.76
CA GLU A 105 -5.99 7.48 -16.12
C GLU A 105 -5.80 5.96 -16.11
N VAL A 106 -4.97 5.46 -15.20
CA VAL A 106 -4.68 4.02 -15.08
C VAL A 106 -5.93 3.21 -14.77
N ILE A 107 -6.84 3.74 -13.96
CA ILE A 107 -8.10 3.06 -13.65
C ILE A 107 -9.21 3.33 -14.67
N GLY A 108 -8.89 4.03 -15.76
CA GLY A 108 -9.80 4.24 -16.88
C GLY A 108 -10.80 5.36 -16.72
N LYS A 109 -10.56 6.33 -15.84
CA LYS A 109 -11.46 7.48 -15.69
C LYS A 109 -11.45 8.37 -16.94
N PRO A 110 -12.64 8.83 -17.43
CA PRO A 110 -12.70 9.76 -18.55
C PRO A 110 -12.03 11.10 -18.24
N LYS A 111 -11.57 11.80 -19.29
CA LYS A 111 -10.88 13.08 -19.14
C LYS A 111 -11.71 14.12 -18.38
N HIS A 112 -13.01 14.20 -18.58
CA HIS A 112 -13.86 15.15 -17.88
C HIS A 112 -13.95 14.89 -16.37
N VAL A 113 -13.90 13.60 -15.96
CA VAL A 113 -13.85 13.22 -14.54
C VAL A 113 -12.51 13.60 -13.94
N ILE A 114 -11.41 13.35 -14.67
CA ILE A 114 -10.06 13.73 -14.24
C ILE A 114 -9.97 15.23 -14.02
N GLY A 115 -10.49 16.02 -14.96
CA GLY A 115 -10.52 17.49 -14.84
C GLY A 115 -11.30 18.01 -13.65
N GLN A 116 -12.31 17.24 -13.19
CA GLN A 116 -13.07 17.60 -11.99
C GLN A 116 -12.37 17.18 -10.69
N GLN A 117 -11.72 16.01 -10.68
CA GLN A 117 -11.10 15.44 -9.49
C GLN A 117 -9.70 15.97 -9.21
N VAL A 118 -8.98 16.40 -10.25
CA VAL A 118 -7.65 17.00 -10.10
C VAL A 118 -7.81 18.52 -10.22
N PRO A 119 -7.61 19.30 -9.15
CA PRO A 119 -7.78 20.74 -9.20
C PRO A 119 -6.82 21.43 -10.18
N ASP A 120 -7.30 22.47 -10.86
CA ASP A 120 -6.50 23.24 -11.83
C ASP A 120 -5.31 23.95 -11.19
N ASN A 121 -5.40 24.22 -9.89
CA ASN A 121 -4.32 24.87 -9.15
C ASN A 121 -3.21 23.91 -8.71
N VAL A 122 -3.28 22.66 -9.09
CA VAL A 122 -2.20 21.68 -8.91
C VAL A 122 -1.21 21.88 -10.06
N ILE A 123 -0.19 22.63 -9.80
CA ILE A 123 0.79 23.04 -10.83
C ILE A 123 2.15 22.37 -10.55
#